data_3eaf444f9e35354675d9320629fe08f5
#
_entry.id   3eaf444f9e35354675d9320629fe08f5
#
_cell.length_a   1.000
_cell.length_b   1.000
_cell.length_c   1.000
_cell.angle_alpha   90.00
_cell.angle_beta   90.00
_cell.angle_gamma   90.00
#
_symmetry.space_group_name_H-M   'P 1'
#
loop_
_entity.id
_entity.type
_entity.pdbx_description
1 polymer ?
#
loop_
_entity_poly.entity_id
_entity_poly.type
_entity_poly.pdbx_seq_one_letter_code
_entity_poly.pdbx_strand_id
1 'polypeptide(L)'
;MKNLPLLLITLTFMLSSCNSDDEITQPQETQGYNMLLIGNSFFKPYANNLNELALNAGFEEHNATLVFRGGDNGRPINFWNDSNSTAHQEIKATLDQGNLDYFGMTSGYDFDNVVDPFEGQREWINYALQNNPNIKIFIAIPVIDFPASWDERAEEFGYETIEELYDYFVNILVNQSMINELRSEFPSTTIFTIPTGWSTLKLAQMYEENLLLDAISMFGPKPTSLFTDQKGHQGQIAIETGTLVWLQSIYNVDLLTNTYETGFNTDLHDIAKDVTDNHDPNYKQ
;
A
#
# COMPACT_ATOMS: atom_id res chain seq x y z
N MET A 1 -7.24 -31.07 -89.36
CA MET A 1 -6.31 -31.34 -88.28
C MET A 1 -6.11 -30.04 -87.59
N LYS A 2 -6.90 -29.69 -86.55
CA LYS A 2 -6.73 -28.47 -85.75
C LYS A 2 -7.04 -28.90 -84.32
N ASN A 3 -6.01 -28.92 -83.47
CA ASN A 3 -6.09 -29.21 -82.04
C ASN A 3 -6.67 -27.99 -81.33
N LEU A 4 -7.73 -28.20 -80.61
CA LEU A 4 -8.32 -27.21 -79.71
C LEU A 4 -7.83 -27.53 -78.26
N PRO A 5 -7.15 -26.62 -77.55
CA PRO A 5 -6.80 -26.86 -76.14
C PRO A 5 -8.01 -26.58 -75.26
N LEU A 6 -8.26 -27.51 -74.37
CA LEU A 6 -9.27 -27.47 -73.33
C LEU A 6 -8.78 -26.52 -72.19
N LEU A 7 -9.50 -25.42 -72.02
CA LEU A 7 -9.21 -24.45 -70.95
C LEU A 7 -9.86 -24.92 -69.63
N LEU A 8 -9.06 -25.40 -68.70
CA LEU A 8 -9.50 -25.80 -67.37
C LEU A 8 -9.57 -24.57 -66.45
N ILE A 9 -10.78 -24.12 -66.16
CA ILE A 9 -11.02 -23.01 -65.18
C ILE A 9 -11.05 -23.62 -63.80
N THR A 10 -9.99 -23.43 -63.05
CA THR A 10 -9.92 -23.75 -61.61
C THR A 10 -10.57 -22.64 -60.82
N LEU A 11 -11.74 -22.88 -60.25
CA LEU A 11 -12.47 -22.01 -59.39
C LEU A 11 -11.87 -22.13 -57.97
N THR A 12 -11.03 -21.15 -57.54
CA THR A 12 -10.46 -21.08 -56.22
C THR A 12 -11.48 -20.49 -55.25
N PHE A 13 -12.07 -21.32 -54.41
CA PHE A 13 -12.85 -20.85 -53.25
C PHE A 13 -11.91 -20.27 -52.24
N MET A 14 -11.91 -18.95 -52.06
CA MET A 14 -11.34 -18.30 -50.89
C MET A 14 -12.28 -18.51 -49.71
N LEU A 15 -11.94 -19.43 -48.85
CA LEU A 15 -12.53 -19.50 -47.51
C LEU A 15 -11.94 -18.36 -46.68
N SER A 16 -12.71 -17.28 -46.52
CA SER A 16 -12.44 -16.28 -45.49
C SER A 16 -12.65 -16.93 -44.12
N SER A 17 -11.56 -17.38 -43.50
CA SER A 17 -11.55 -17.75 -42.11
C SER A 17 -11.66 -16.44 -41.32
N CYS A 18 -12.80 -16.17 -40.71
CA CYS A 18 -12.88 -15.24 -39.59
C CYS A 18 -12.09 -15.86 -38.45
N ASN A 19 -10.86 -15.41 -38.25
CA ASN A 19 -10.23 -15.52 -36.94
C ASN A 19 -10.96 -14.53 -36.03
N SER A 20 -11.86 -15.03 -35.21
CA SER A 20 -12.12 -14.39 -33.92
C SER A 20 -10.83 -14.55 -33.13
N ASP A 21 -10.06 -13.49 -33.05
CA ASP A 21 -9.04 -13.35 -32.03
C ASP A 21 -9.79 -13.31 -30.70
N ASP A 22 -10.05 -14.48 -30.12
CA ASP A 22 -10.26 -14.62 -28.71
C ASP A 22 -8.93 -14.19 -28.12
N GLU A 23 -8.86 -12.94 -27.60
CA GLU A 23 -7.81 -12.54 -26.69
C GLU A 23 -7.82 -13.57 -25.57
N ILE A 24 -6.86 -14.47 -25.60
CA ILE A 24 -6.54 -15.34 -24.48
C ILE A 24 -6.00 -14.36 -23.42
N THR A 25 -6.88 -13.84 -22.57
CA THR A 25 -6.50 -13.17 -21.33
C THR A 25 -5.60 -14.15 -20.62
N GLN A 26 -4.31 -13.83 -20.56
CA GLN A 26 -3.36 -14.57 -19.73
C GLN A 26 -3.95 -14.60 -18.32
N PRO A 27 -3.98 -15.74 -17.64
CA PRO A 27 -4.40 -15.76 -16.25
C PRO A 27 -3.52 -14.76 -15.50
N GLN A 28 -4.15 -13.82 -14.79
CA GLN A 28 -3.45 -12.90 -13.91
C GLN A 28 -2.64 -13.75 -12.94
N GLU A 29 -1.36 -13.44 -12.76
CA GLU A 29 -0.54 -14.14 -11.78
C GLU A 29 -1.21 -13.97 -10.42
N THR A 30 -1.62 -15.08 -9.81
CA THR A 30 -2.34 -15.13 -8.53
C THR A 30 -1.41 -15.54 -7.38
N GLN A 31 -0.10 -15.54 -7.61
CA GLN A 31 0.86 -15.88 -6.58
C GLN A 31 0.91 -14.80 -5.50
N GLY A 32 0.68 -15.20 -4.26
CA GLY A 32 0.86 -14.34 -3.09
C GLY A 32 2.33 -14.10 -2.75
N TYR A 33 2.58 -13.11 -1.91
CA TYR A 33 3.93 -12.75 -1.43
C TYR A 33 4.12 -13.11 0.04
N ASN A 34 5.35 -13.46 0.39
CA ASN A 34 5.79 -13.68 1.77
C ASN A 34 6.39 -12.37 2.32
N MET A 35 5.83 -11.84 3.39
CA MET A 35 6.17 -10.51 3.90
C MET A 35 6.49 -10.50 5.39
N LEU A 36 7.37 -9.60 5.78
CA LEU A 36 7.50 -9.13 7.15
C LEU A 36 7.00 -7.69 7.23
N LEU A 37 6.13 -7.41 8.19
CA LEU A 37 5.50 -6.11 8.40
C LEU A 37 5.78 -5.64 9.84
N ILE A 38 6.34 -4.43 10.01
CA ILE A 38 6.61 -3.87 11.33
C ILE A 38 6.02 -2.48 11.48
N GLY A 39 5.38 -2.22 12.62
CA GLY A 39 4.78 -0.92 12.83
C GLY A 39 4.01 -0.75 14.13
N ASN A 40 3.28 0.35 14.21
CA ASN A 40 2.47 0.75 15.36
C ASN A 40 0.97 0.47 15.17
N SER A 41 0.14 1.07 16.03
CA SER A 41 -1.32 0.88 15.99
C SER A 41 -2.01 1.48 14.76
N PHE A 42 -1.37 2.42 14.05
CA PHE A 42 -1.87 2.98 12.80
C PHE A 42 -1.49 2.14 11.57
N PHE A 43 -0.47 1.32 11.68
CA PHE A 43 -0.01 0.39 10.64
C PHE A 43 -0.69 -0.98 10.74
N LYS A 44 -0.82 -1.49 11.97
CA LYS A 44 -1.33 -2.85 12.26
C LYS A 44 -2.68 -3.19 11.61
N PRO A 45 -3.70 -2.29 11.60
CA PRO A 45 -5.00 -2.62 11.03
C PRO A 45 -4.91 -2.98 9.53
N TYR A 46 -4.13 -2.24 8.76
CA TYR A 46 -3.93 -2.49 7.34
C TYR A 46 -3.14 -3.79 7.10
N ALA A 47 -2.06 -4.00 7.87
CA ALA A 47 -1.27 -5.22 7.80
C ALA A 47 -2.09 -6.50 8.09
N ASN A 48 -2.96 -6.44 9.10
CA ASN A 48 -3.86 -7.57 9.41
C ASN A 48 -4.91 -7.79 8.31
N ASN A 49 -5.52 -6.71 7.83
CA ASN A 49 -6.58 -6.80 6.83
C ASN A 49 -6.05 -7.25 5.46
N LEU A 50 -4.79 -6.93 5.14
CA LEU A 50 -4.15 -7.36 3.90
C LEU A 50 -4.08 -8.90 3.79
N ASN A 51 -3.85 -9.60 4.90
CA ASN A 51 -3.82 -11.07 4.91
C ASN A 51 -5.15 -11.69 4.44
N GLU A 52 -6.28 -11.08 4.79
CA GLU A 52 -7.59 -11.54 4.36
C GLU A 52 -7.91 -11.02 2.95
N LEU A 53 -7.68 -9.72 2.71
CA LEU A 53 -8.04 -9.06 1.47
C LEU A 53 -7.26 -9.61 0.27
N ALA A 54 -5.96 -9.86 0.40
CA ALA A 54 -5.15 -10.41 -0.67
C ALA A 54 -5.63 -11.81 -1.09
N LEU A 55 -5.96 -12.68 -0.12
CA LEU A 55 -6.51 -14.00 -0.40
C LEU A 55 -7.87 -13.91 -1.11
N ASN A 56 -8.76 -13.03 -0.63
CA ASN A 56 -10.08 -12.82 -1.23
C ASN A 56 -9.97 -12.15 -2.63
N ALA A 57 -8.91 -11.39 -2.88
CA ALA A 57 -8.60 -10.83 -4.19
C ALA A 57 -7.94 -11.84 -5.16
N GLY A 58 -7.77 -13.10 -4.74
CA GLY A 58 -7.28 -14.20 -5.57
C GLY A 58 -5.77 -14.44 -5.49
N PHE A 59 -5.04 -13.80 -4.58
CA PHE A 59 -3.60 -14.02 -4.38
C PHE A 59 -3.37 -15.18 -3.40
N GLU A 60 -3.33 -16.39 -3.94
CA GLU A 60 -3.04 -17.59 -3.17
C GLU A 60 -1.63 -17.51 -2.53
N GLU A 61 -1.46 -18.18 -1.39
CA GLU A 61 -0.18 -18.22 -0.66
C GLU A 61 0.31 -16.86 -0.13
N HIS A 62 -0.53 -15.79 -0.16
CA HIS A 62 -0.17 -14.56 0.55
C HIS A 62 0.02 -14.86 2.04
N ASN A 63 1.17 -14.43 2.58
CA ASN A 63 1.51 -14.58 3.99
C ASN A 63 2.27 -13.37 4.49
N ALA A 64 1.75 -12.68 5.49
CA ALA A 64 2.43 -11.56 6.12
C ALA A 64 2.57 -11.77 7.62
N THR A 65 3.81 -11.88 8.08
CA THR A 65 4.15 -11.87 9.50
C THR A 65 4.16 -10.43 10.00
N LEU A 66 3.36 -10.13 11.02
CA LEU A 66 3.28 -8.80 11.63
C LEU A 66 3.95 -8.78 13.00
N VAL A 67 4.97 -7.94 13.16
CA VAL A 67 5.53 -7.58 14.46
C VAL A 67 5.09 -6.17 14.84
N PHE A 68 4.33 -6.07 15.92
CA PHE A 68 3.62 -4.85 16.31
C PHE A 68 3.99 -4.41 17.72
N ARG A 69 4.13 -3.08 17.90
CA ARG A 69 4.21 -2.42 19.22
C ARG A 69 3.35 -1.14 19.21
N GLY A 70 2.73 -0.82 20.34
CA GLY A 70 1.84 0.35 20.45
C GLY A 70 2.59 1.68 20.47
N GLY A 71 1.99 2.72 19.87
CA GLY A 71 2.52 4.09 19.90
C GLY A 71 3.92 4.21 19.31
N ASP A 72 4.74 5.07 19.90
CA ASP A 72 6.12 5.32 19.45
C ASP A 72 7.02 4.09 19.54
N ASN A 73 6.73 3.16 20.44
CA ASN A 73 7.48 1.90 20.51
C ASN A 73 7.39 1.07 19.22
N GLY A 74 6.41 1.32 18.36
CA GLY A 74 6.26 0.68 17.05
C GLY A 74 6.96 1.43 15.91
N ARG A 75 7.75 2.48 16.18
CA ARG A 75 8.64 3.08 15.19
C ARG A 75 9.81 2.15 14.88
N PRO A 76 10.31 2.09 13.63
CA PRO A 76 11.43 1.24 13.26
C PRO A 76 12.65 1.39 14.15
N ILE A 77 13.00 2.63 14.54
CA ILE A 77 14.14 2.90 15.43
C ILE A 77 13.97 2.27 16.83
N ASN A 78 12.75 2.26 17.37
CA ASN A 78 12.49 1.70 18.71
C ASN A 78 12.49 0.17 18.71
N PHE A 79 12.14 -0.47 17.59
CA PHE A 79 12.40 -1.89 17.41
C PHE A 79 13.90 -2.20 17.33
N TRP A 80 14.66 -1.36 16.63
CA TRP A 80 16.10 -1.55 16.46
C TRP A 80 16.86 -1.40 17.78
N ASN A 81 16.61 -0.33 18.51
CA ASN A 81 17.34 0.02 19.73
C ASN A 81 17.04 -0.92 20.91
N ASP A 82 15.86 -1.56 20.95
CA ASP A 82 15.48 -2.50 22.01
C ASP A 82 15.91 -3.94 21.66
N SER A 83 17.21 -4.14 21.49
CA SER A 83 17.82 -5.37 20.99
C SER A 83 17.53 -6.62 21.83
N ASN A 84 17.17 -6.45 23.09
CA ASN A 84 16.81 -7.55 24.00
C ASN A 84 15.31 -7.92 23.97
N SER A 85 14.49 -7.14 23.27
CA SER A 85 13.05 -7.43 23.18
C SER A 85 12.74 -8.63 22.30
N THR A 86 11.67 -9.31 22.62
CA THR A 86 11.13 -10.38 21.78
C THR A 86 10.84 -9.88 20.36
N ALA A 87 10.30 -8.67 20.22
CA ALA A 87 9.99 -8.07 18.94
C ALA A 87 11.23 -7.88 18.05
N HIS A 88 12.33 -7.32 18.61
CA HIS A 88 13.58 -7.20 17.86
C HIS A 88 14.10 -8.56 17.38
N GLN A 89 14.10 -9.54 18.30
CA GLN A 89 14.59 -10.90 17.99
C GLN A 89 13.70 -11.60 16.95
N GLU A 90 12.38 -11.41 17.01
CA GLU A 90 11.43 -11.96 16.05
C GLU A 90 11.64 -11.36 14.65
N ILE A 91 11.81 -10.03 14.55
CA ILE A 91 12.11 -9.34 13.28
C ILE A 91 13.40 -9.93 12.67
N LYS A 92 14.47 -10.01 13.46
CA LYS A 92 15.75 -10.56 12.98
C LYS A 92 15.62 -12.02 12.55
N ALA A 93 15.00 -12.86 13.38
CA ALA A 93 14.81 -14.27 13.05
C ALA A 93 14.00 -14.50 11.77
N THR A 94 13.05 -13.60 11.48
CA THR A 94 12.25 -13.64 10.25
C THR A 94 13.08 -13.18 9.04
N LEU A 95 13.84 -12.09 9.16
CA LEU A 95 14.75 -11.61 8.13
C LEU A 95 15.88 -12.60 7.82
N ASP A 96 16.40 -13.30 8.83
CA ASP A 96 17.47 -14.29 8.70
C ASP A 96 17.08 -15.51 7.84
N GLN A 97 15.76 -15.75 7.62
CA GLN A 97 15.28 -16.81 6.73
C GLN A 97 15.62 -16.55 5.26
N GLY A 98 15.78 -15.28 4.87
CA GLY A 98 16.22 -14.88 3.52
C GLY A 98 15.21 -15.18 2.40
N ASN A 99 13.93 -15.45 2.72
CA ASN A 99 12.90 -15.90 1.79
C ASN A 99 11.69 -14.95 1.68
N LEU A 100 11.85 -13.72 2.12
CA LEU A 100 10.79 -12.71 2.05
C LEU A 100 10.80 -11.99 0.69
N ASP A 101 9.62 -11.74 0.13
CA ASP A 101 9.45 -10.90 -1.04
C ASP A 101 9.46 -9.41 -0.67
N TYR A 102 8.83 -9.09 0.47
CA TYR A 102 8.71 -7.71 0.94
C TYR A 102 9.02 -7.57 2.43
N PHE A 103 9.58 -6.43 2.76
CA PHE A 103 9.67 -5.94 4.13
C PHE A 103 9.00 -4.57 4.22
N GLY A 104 7.87 -4.50 4.92
CA GLY A 104 7.06 -3.28 5.09
C GLY A 104 7.24 -2.66 6.46
N MET A 105 7.42 -1.34 6.49
CA MET A 105 7.57 -0.56 7.72
C MET A 105 6.62 0.64 7.74
N THR A 106 6.18 1.05 8.94
CA THR A 106 5.58 2.39 9.09
C THR A 106 6.63 3.47 8.83
N SER A 107 6.20 4.65 8.35
CA SER A 107 7.14 5.77 8.07
C SER A 107 7.97 6.16 9.31
N GLY A 108 7.34 6.26 10.48
CA GLY A 108 8.04 6.40 11.77
C GLY A 108 9.14 7.45 11.80
N TYR A 109 8.96 8.56 11.05
CA TYR A 109 9.91 9.67 11.00
C TYR A 109 10.20 10.19 12.41
N ASP A 110 11.47 10.31 12.79
CA ASP A 110 11.87 10.74 14.11
C ASP A 110 12.22 12.23 14.13
N PHE A 111 11.25 13.06 14.53
CA PHE A 111 11.42 14.51 14.62
C PHE A 111 12.40 14.95 15.71
N ASP A 112 12.70 14.08 16.67
CA ASP A 112 13.65 14.38 17.75
C ASP A 112 15.10 14.12 17.31
N ASN A 113 15.32 13.25 16.33
CA ASN A 113 16.63 12.99 15.73
C ASN A 113 16.82 13.81 14.45
N VAL A 114 17.22 15.06 14.61
CA VAL A 114 17.42 16.00 13.47
C VAL A 114 18.62 15.62 12.58
N VAL A 115 19.49 14.71 13.02
CA VAL A 115 20.68 14.28 12.25
C VAL A 115 20.33 13.12 11.33
N ASP A 116 19.57 12.18 11.82
CA ASP A 116 19.13 11.00 11.06
C ASP A 116 17.70 10.59 11.47
N PRO A 117 16.69 11.28 10.95
CA PRO A 117 15.30 11.07 11.36
C PRO A 117 14.72 9.73 10.91
N PHE A 118 15.45 8.94 10.14
CA PHE A 118 15.05 7.62 9.62
C PHE A 118 16.15 6.55 9.81
N GLU A 119 17.00 6.73 10.81
CA GLU A 119 18.04 5.75 11.20
C GLU A 119 17.47 4.33 11.34
N GLY A 120 16.28 4.20 11.96
CA GLY A 120 15.67 2.89 12.16
C GLY A 120 15.34 2.16 10.85
N GLN A 121 14.85 2.87 9.85
CA GLN A 121 14.58 2.30 8.52
C GLN A 121 15.88 1.88 7.85
N ARG A 122 16.91 2.72 7.90
CA ARG A 122 18.25 2.43 7.34
C ARG A 122 18.84 1.16 7.94
N GLU A 123 18.84 1.07 9.26
CA GLU A 123 19.42 -0.07 9.97
C GLU A 123 18.69 -1.38 9.65
N TRP A 124 17.36 -1.37 9.62
CA TRP A 124 16.57 -2.55 9.27
C TRP A 124 16.75 -2.96 7.80
N ILE A 125 16.83 -2.01 6.86
CA ILE A 125 17.10 -2.29 5.44
C ILE A 125 18.48 -2.91 5.29
N ASN A 126 19.50 -2.30 5.90
CA ASN A 126 20.86 -2.83 5.88
C ASN A 126 20.93 -4.27 6.41
N TYR A 127 20.22 -4.54 7.52
CA TYR A 127 20.16 -5.89 8.08
C TYR A 127 19.43 -6.88 7.14
N ALA A 128 18.30 -6.50 6.59
CA ALA A 128 17.50 -7.36 5.69
C ALA A 128 18.32 -7.77 4.44
N LEU A 129 19.07 -6.84 3.87
CA LEU A 129 19.86 -7.05 2.65
C LEU A 129 21.06 -8.01 2.85
N GLN A 130 21.50 -8.23 4.10
CA GLN A 130 22.59 -9.19 4.37
C GLN A 130 22.18 -10.63 4.04
N ASN A 131 20.91 -10.98 4.24
CA ASN A 131 20.40 -12.33 4.01
C ASN A 131 19.51 -12.44 2.77
N ASN A 132 18.95 -11.31 2.31
CA ASN A 132 18.07 -11.27 1.14
C ASN A 132 18.32 -10.00 0.29
N PRO A 133 19.27 -10.03 -0.64
CA PRO A 133 19.63 -8.88 -1.48
C PRO A 133 18.52 -8.48 -2.48
N ASN A 134 17.50 -9.31 -2.67
CA ASN A 134 16.42 -9.07 -3.62
C ASN A 134 15.10 -8.63 -2.94
N ILE A 135 15.09 -8.50 -1.61
CA ILE A 135 13.90 -8.08 -0.87
C ILE A 135 13.48 -6.68 -1.31
N LYS A 136 12.19 -6.49 -1.51
CA LYS A 136 11.61 -5.18 -1.77
C LYS A 136 11.19 -4.54 -0.46
N ILE A 137 11.35 -3.23 -0.36
CA ILE A 137 11.05 -2.46 0.85
C ILE A 137 9.90 -1.51 0.55
N PHE A 138 8.91 -1.44 1.44
CA PHE A 138 7.95 -0.35 1.38
C PHE A 138 7.79 0.37 2.72
N ILE A 139 7.51 1.67 2.62
CA ILE A 139 7.21 2.54 3.75
C ILE A 139 5.75 2.95 3.64
N ALA A 140 4.91 2.48 4.57
CA ALA A 140 3.53 2.91 4.65
C ALA A 140 3.41 4.19 5.48
N ILE A 141 2.73 5.19 4.91
CA ILE A 141 2.59 6.51 5.50
C ILE A 141 1.18 6.62 6.09
N PRO A 142 1.03 6.56 7.42
CA PRO A 142 -0.27 6.65 8.08
C PRO A 142 -0.83 8.08 8.01
N VAL A 143 -2.12 8.21 8.31
CA VAL A 143 -2.74 9.51 8.56
C VAL A 143 -2.16 10.16 9.82
N ILE A 144 -2.21 11.49 9.89
CA ILE A 144 -1.85 12.26 11.08
C ILE A 144 -2.85 11.93 12.20
N ASP A 145 -2.33 11.70 13.42
CA ASP A 145 -3.14 11.41 14.60
C ASP A 145 -3.94 12.63 15.11
N PHE A 146 -4.84 12.40 16.06
CA PHE A 146 -5.75 13.40 16.66
C PHE A 146 -6.62 14.16 15.66
N PRO A 147 -7.51 13.47 14.92
CA PRO A 147 -8.32 14.07 13.87
C PRO A 147 -9.26 15.20 14.35
N ALA A 148 -9.64 15.24 15.63
CA ALA A 148 -10.42 16.35 16.18
C ALA A 148 -9.63 17.67 16.27
N SER A 149 -8.32 17.65 16.09
CA SER A 149 -7.43 18.82 16.17
C SER A 149 -6.61 19.01 14.89
N TRP A 150 -7.10 18.51 13.75
CA TRP A 150 -6.37 18.62 12.49
C TRP A 150 -6.21 20.06 12.02
N ASP A 151 -7.25 20.90 12.18
CA ASP A 151 -7.21 22.31 11.79
C ASP A 151 -6.15 23.07 12.62
N GLU A 152 -6.19 22.91 13.96
CA GLU A 152 -5.22 23.54 14.84
C GLU A 152 -3.79 23.04 14.56
N ARG A 153 -3.66 21.76 14.21
CA ARG A 153 -2.35 21.19 13.86
C ARG A 153 -1.82 21.74 12.55
N ALA A 154 -2.65 21.86 11.52
CA ALA A 154 -2.25 22.47 10.27
C ALA A 154 -1.78 23.92 10.47
N GLU A 155 -2.54 24.72 11.23
CA GLU A 155 -2.20 26.10 11.57
C GLU A 155 -0.89 26.20 12.36
N GLU A 156 -0.64 25.29 13.35
CA GLU A 156 0.59 25.24 14.12
C GLU A 156 1.83 25.07 13.25
N PHE A 157 1.72 24.31 12.15
CA PHE A 157 2.81 24.09 11.18
C PHE A 157 2.78 25.08 10.02
N GLY A 158 1.86 26.05 9.99
CA GLY A 158 1.78 27.11 8.99
C GLY A 158 1.08 26.71 7.69
N TYR A 159 0.21 25.71 7.73
CA TYR A 159 -0.63 25.25 6.63
C TYR A 159 -2.09 25.66 6.84
N GLU A 160 -2.83 25.83 5.73
CA GLU A 160 -4.24 26.20 5.80
C GLU A 160 -5.13 24.98 6.12
N THR A 161 -4.76 23.80 5.66
CA THR A 161 -5.54 22.55 5.85
C THR A 161 -4.66 21.38 6.25
N ILE A 162 -5.30 20.34 6.80
CA ILE A 162 -4.60 19.10 7.16
C ILE A 162 -4.06 18.37 5.93
N GLU A 163 -4.74 18.48 4.78
CA GLU A 163 -4.32 17.90 3.52
C GLU A 163 -2.99 18.52 3.06
N GLU A 164 -2.82 19.85 3.16
CA GLU A 164 -1.57 20.53 2.84
C GLU A 164 -0.42 20.08 3.76
N LEU A 165 -0.69 19.98 5.07
CA LEU A 165 0.29 19.48 6.02
C LEU A 165 0.65 18.03 5.71
N TYR A 166 -0.33 17.19 5.38
CA TYR A 166 -0.10 15.79 5.06
C TYR A 166 0.63 15.63 3.72
N ASP A 167 0.33 16.47 2.73
CA ASP A 167 1.07 16.53 1.47
C ASP A 167 2.55 16.83 1.69
N TYR A 168 2.85 17.83 2.52
CA TYR A 168 4.22 18.13 2.92
C TYR A 168 4.90 16.93 3.60
N PHE A 169 4.20 16.27 4.51
CA PHE A 169 4.73 15.09 5.20
C PHE A 169 5.03 13.95 4.22
N VAL A 170 4.10 13.65 3.33
CA VAL A 170 4.27 12.59 2.32
C VAL A 170 5.37 12.95 1.32
N ASN A 171 5.25 14.10 0.68
CA ASN A 171 6.07 14.42 -0.49
C ASN A 171 7.44 14.99 -0.13
N ILE A 172 7.55 15.77 0.93
CA ILE A 172 8.82 16.39 1.30
C ILE A 172 9.58 15.54 2.32
N LEU A 173 8.96 15.21 3.46
CA LEU A 173 9.68 14.53 4.52
C LEU A 173 9.90 13.05 4.21
N VAL A 174 8.88 12.34 3.74
CA VAL A 174 9.03 10.91 3.47
C VAL A 174 9.63 10.68 2.08
N ASN A 175 8.99 11.15 1.01
CA ASN A 175 9.42 10.84 -0.34
C ASN A 175 10.77 11.50 -0.67
N GLN A 176 10.85 12.82 -0.63
CA GLN A 176 12.06 13.52 -1.07
C GLN A 176 13.23 13.40 -0.09
N SER A 177 12.98 13.46 1.23
CA SER A 177 14.05 13.34 2.22
C SER A 177 14.39 11.87 2.46
N MET A 178 13.50 11.09 3.10
CA MET A 178 13.78 9.71 3.52
C MET A 178 14.04 8.77 2.33
N ILE A 179 13.09 8.67 1.37
CA ILE A 179 13.19 7.66 0.31
C ILE A 179 14.34 7.93 -0.66
N ASN A 180 14.57 9.18 -1.04
CA ASN A 180 15.68 9.49 -1.95
C ASN A 180 17.03 9.21 -1.30
N GLU A 181 17.19 9.47 -0.01
CA GLU A 181 18.42 9.14 0.71
C GLU A 181 18.60 7.63 0.83
N LEU A 182 17.57 6.89 1.28
CA LEU A 182 17.63 5.43 1.35
C LEU A 182 17.91 4.79 -0.01
N ARG A 183 17.34 5.29 -1.10
CA ARG A 183 17.64 4.80 -2.46
C ARG A 183 19.06 5.14 -2.92
N SER A 184 19.60 6.28 -2.49
CA SER A 184 20.99 6.63 -2.77
C SER A 184 21.97 5.70 -2.04
N GLU A 185 21.62 5.28 -0.83
CA GLU A 185 22.41 4.37 -0.01
C GLU A 185 22.27 2.90 -0.46
N PHE A 186 21.05 2.51 -0.88
CA PHE A 186 20.72 1.15 -1.35
C PHE A 186 20.26 1.13 -2.82
N PRO A 187 21.12 1.50 -3.79
CA PRO A 187 20.70 1.79 -5.18
C PRO A 187 20.21 0.55 -5.96
N SER A 188 20.49 -0.65 -5.47
CA SER A 188 20.02 -1.90 -6.09
C SER A 188 18.72 -2.42 -5.50
N THR A 189 18.17 -1.75 -4.47
CA THR A 189 16.98 -2.18 -3.74
C THR A 189 15.76 -1.40 -4.19
N THR A 190 14.67 -2.10 -4.48
CA THR A 190 13.38 -1.45 -4.69
C THR A 190 12.86 -0.94 -3.36
N ILE A 191 12.76 0.39 -3.21
CA ILE A 191 12.19 1.06 -2.03
C ILE A 191 11.09 1.97 -2.53
N PHE A 192 9.86 1.82 -2.02
CA PHE A 192 8.71 2.62 -2.44
C PHE A 192 7.82 3.00 -1.25
N THR A 193 6.86 3.89 -1.47
CA THR A 193 5.93 4.33 -0.44
C THR A 193 4.49 3.95 -0.74
N ILE A 194 3.70 3.78 0.32
CA ILE A 194 2.26 3.59 0.25
C ILE A 194 1.61 4.72 1.04
N PRO A 195 0.94 5.68 0.38
CA PRO A 195 0.39 6.88 1.01
C PRO A 195 -0.96 6.58 1.68
N THR A 196 -0.99 5.64 2.61
CA THR A 196 -2.19 5.08 3.24
C THR A 196 -3.11 6.14 3.85
N GLY A 197 -2.53 7.19 4.46
CA GLY A 197 -3.31 8.22 5.16
C GLY A 197 -4.20 9.06 4.22
N TRP A 198 -3.86 9.19 2.94
CA TRP A 198 -4.73 9.88 1.97
C TRP A 198 -6.11 9.25 1.86
N SER A 199 -6.22 7.91 1.98
CA SER A 199 -7.52 7.25 1.97
C SER A 199 -8.41 7.67 3.14
N THR A 200 -7.83 7.86 4.31
CA THR A 200 -8.54 8.30 5.52
C THR A 200 -8.92 9.78 5.42
N LEU A 201 -8.03 10.65 4.93
CA LEU A 201 -8.34 12.07 4.69
C LEU A 201 -9.47 12.23 3.68
N LYS A 202 -9.44 11.47 2.58
CA LYS A 202 -10.50 11.50 1.57
C LYS A 202 -11.86 11.08 2.16
N LEU A 203 -11.90 10.03 2.97
CA LEU A 203 -13.12 9.62 3.67
C LEU A 203 -13.60 10.66 4.66
N ALA A 204 -12.69 11.36 5.37
CA ALA A 204 -13.05 12.43 6.28
C ALA A 204 -13.66 13.63 5.53
N GLN A 205 -13.06 14.03 4.41
CA GLN A 205 -13.63 15.04 3.52
C GLN A 205 -15.03 14.65 3.03
N MET A 206 -15.19 13.41 2.53
CA MET A 206 -16.49 12.90 2.08
C MET A 206 -17.53 12.88 3.21
N TYR A 207 -17.12 12.60 4.44
CA TYR A 207 -17.99 12.66 5.61
C TYR A 207 -18.50 14.09 5.85
N GLU A 208 -17.63 15.09 5.83
CA GLU A 208 -17.99 16.50 6.03
C GLU A 208 -18.89 17.04 4.92
N GLU A 209 -18.66 16.59 3.69
CA GLU A 209 -19.47 16.94 2.52
C GLU A 209 -20.77 16.13 2.41
N ASN A 210 -21.05 15.18 3.31
CA ASN A 210 -22.20 14.25 3.29
C ASN A 210 -22.25 13.40 2.00
N LEU A 211 -21.11 12.95 1.51
CA LEU A 211 -20.97 12.14 0.30
C LEU A 211 -20.83 10.63 0.58
N LEU A 212 -20.63 10.23 1.83
CA LEU A 212 -20.60 8.79 2.19
C LEU A 212 -22.01 8.20 2.04
N LEU A 213 -22.11 7.05 1.38
CA LEU A 213 -23.39 6.34 1.19
C LEU A 213 -23.79 5.51 2.41
N ASP A 214 -22.88 5.32 3.34
CA ASP A 214 -23.07 4.57 4.57
C ASP A 214 -23.30 5.50 5.75
N ALA A 215 -24.02 5.01 6.77
CA ALA A 215 -24.24 5.74 8.02
C ALA A 215 -22.99 5.68 8.91
N ILE A 216 -22.00 6.49 8.56
CA ILE A 216 -20.70 6.58 9.26
C ILE A 216 -20.69 7.84 10.14
N SER A 217 -20.14 7.73 11.35
CA SER A 217 -19.81 8.86 12.21
C SER A 217 -18.32 9.17 12.21
N MET A 218 -17.91 10.39 12.52
CA MET A 218 -16.48 10.73 12.63
C MET A 218 -15.82 9.87 13.71
N PHE A 219 -16.41 9.78 14.91
CA PHE A 219 -15.94 8.96 16.02
C PHE A 219 -17.03 8.02 16.51
N GLY A 220 -16.64 6.77 16.82
CA GLY A 220 -17.61 5.79 17.31
C GLY A 220 -17.12 4.34 17.26
N PRO A 221 -18.04 3.38 17.30
CA PRO A 221 -17.70 1.97 17.17
C PRO A 221 -17.07 1.66 15.81
N LYS A 222 -16.08 0.76 15.79
CA LYS A 222 -15.30 0.40 14.61
C LYS A 222 -16.13 0.15 13.33
N PRO A 223 -17.26 -0.56 13.35
CA PRO A 223 -18.03 -0.83 12.11
C PRO A 223 -18.70 0.38 11.48
N THR A 224 -18.95 1.46 12.27
CA THR A 224 -19.81 2.58 11.89
C THR A 224 -19.17 3.95 12.09
N SER A 225 -17.83 4.00 12.12
CA SER A 225 -17.11 5.27 12.27
C SER A 225 -15.86 5.31 11.42
N LEU A 226 -15.35 6.53 11.16
CA LEU A 226 -14.03 6.75 10.56
C LEU A 226 -12.95 6.45 11.59
N PHE A 227 -13.14 6.89 12.84
CA PHE A 227 -12.19 6.70 13.93
C PHE A 227 -12.87 6.08 15.16
N THR A 228 -12.14 5.19 15.83
CA THR A 228 -12.63 4.49 17.02
C THR A 228 -12.37 5.25 18.32
N ASP A 229 -11.47 6.24 18.28
CA ASP A 229 -11.11 7.07 19.42
C ASP A 229 -10.54 8.43 19.00
N GLN A 230 -10.28 9.30 19.98
CA GLN A 230 -9.76 10.66 19.75
C GLN A 230 -8.32 10.68 19.24
N LYS A 231 -7.56 9.59 19.41
CA LYS A 231 -6.21 9.49 18.83
C LYS A 231 -6.25 9.29 17.32
N GLY A 232 -7.36 8.78 16.78
CA GLY A 232 -7.53 8.55 15.35
C GLY A 232 -7.28 7.10 14.92
N HIS A 233 -7.41 6.13 15.82
CA HIS A 233 -7.38 4.73 15.39
C HIS A 233 -8.56 4.45 14.45
N GLN A 234 -8.27 3.80 13.34
CA GLN A 234 -9.16 3.68 12.20
C GLN A 234 -10.41 2.82 12.50
N GLY A 235 -11.56 3.27 12.02
CA GLY A 235 -12.76 2.47 11.86
C GLY A 235 -12.68 1.53 10.65
N GLN A 236 -13.66 0.66 10.49
CA GLN A 236 -13.61 -0.40 9.49
C GLN A 236 -13.54 0.15 8.06
N ILE A 237 -14.30 1.20 7.74
CA ILE A 237 -14.29 1.81 6.42
C ILE A 237 -12.90 2.36 6.06
N ALA A 238 -12.21 3.03 6.99
CA ALA A 238 -10.87 3.54 6.76
C ALA A 238 -9.83 2.41 6.62
N ILE A 239 -10.00 1.31 7.37
CA ILE A 239 -9.14 0.13 7.26
C ILE A 239 -9.29 -0.51 5.89
N GLU A 240 -10.51 -0.76 5.42
CA GLU A 240 -10.73 -1.41 4.13
C GLU A 240 -10.22 -0.54 2.98
N THR A 241 -10.53 0.76 2.98
CA THR A 241 -10.03 1.67 1.93
C THR A 241 -8.51 1.72 1.91
N GLY A 242 -7.87 1.91 3.06
CA GLY A 242 -6.40 1.94 3.13
C GLY A 242 -5.74 0.60 2.77
N THR A 243 -6.41 -0.54 3.04
CA THR A 243 -5.89 -1.85 2.63
C THR A 243 -6.03 -2.07 1.12
N LEU A 244 -7.06 -1.54 0.47
CA LEU A 244 -7.16 -1.52 -1.00
C LEU A 244 -6.01 -0.70 -1.63
N VAL A 245 -5.61 0.42 -1.01
CA VAL A 245 -4.40 1.17 -1.42
C VAL A 245 -3.15 0.28 -1.33
N TRP A 246 -3.01 -0.51 -0.25
CA TRP A 246 -1.91 -1.46 -0.12
C TRP A 246 -1.97 -2.56 -1.18
N LEU A 247 -3.14 -3.14 -1.42
CA LEU A 247 -3.34 -4.18 -2.43
C LEU A 247 -2.88 -3.71 -3.81
N GLN A 248 -3.34 -2.54 -4.25
CA GLN A 248 -2.94 -1.97 -5.53
C GLN A 248 -1.44 -1.65 -5.56
N SER A 249 -0.88 -1.06 -4.49
CA SER A 249 0.53 -0.66 -4.44
C SER A 249 1.49 -1.85 -4.45
N ILE A 250 1.11 -2.98 -3.85
CA ILE A 250 1.97 -4.16 -3.69
C ILE A 250 1.76 -5.15 -4.84
N TYR A 251 0.50 -5.37 -5.25
CA TYR A 251 0.13 -6.40 -6.23
C TYR A 251 -0.16 -5.83 -7.63
N ASN A 252 -0.13 -4.50 -7.78
CA ASN A 252 -0.46 -3.81 -9.03
C ASN A 252 -1.85 -4.22 -9.59
N VAL A 253 -2.82 -4.41 -8.69
CA VAL A 253 -4.19 -4.79 -9.05
C VAL A 253 -4.92 -3.58 -9.60
N ASP A 254 -5.65 -3.74 -10.70
CA ASP A 254 -6.63 -2.77 -11.12
C ASP A 254 -7.88 -2.89 -10.23
N LEU A 255 -8.05 -1.94 -9.32
CA LEU A 255 -9.16 -1.94 -8.36
C LEU A 255 -10.54 -1.82 -9.01
N LEU A 256 -10.65 -1.26 -10.24
CA LEU A 256 -11.93 -1.16 -10.94
C LEU A 256 -12.42 -2.50 -11.47
N THR A 257 -11.52 -3.46 -11.68
CA THR A 257 -11.85 -4.79 -12.17
C THR A 257 -11.73 -5.87 -11.09
N ASN A 258 -11.18 -5.53 -9.93
CA ASN A 258 -11.07 -6.47 -8.82
C ASN A 258 -12.45 -6.77 -8.22
N THR A 259 -12.73 -8.03 -7.98
CA THR A 259 -14.05 -8.53 -7.55
C THR A 259 -14.22 -8.62 -6.03
N TYR A 260 -13.23 -8.17 -5.25
CA TYR A 260 -13.38 -8.10 -3.80
C TYR A 260 -14.54 -7.18 -3.42
N GLU A 261 -15.49 -7.68 -2.64
CA GLU A 261 -16.62 -6.90 -2.16
C GLU A 261 -16.30 -6.33 -0.77
N THR A 262 -16.29 -5.02 -0.65
CA THR A 262 -16.19 -4.34 0.64
C THR A 262 -17.53 -4.44 1.38
N GLY A 263 -17.51 -4.28 2.71
CA GLY A 263 -18.74 -4.26 3.52
C GLY A 263 -19.54 -2.93 3.44
N PHE A 264 -19.24 -2.04 2.47
CA PHE A 264 -19.76 -0.69 2.38
C PHE A 264 -20.45 -0.43 1.04
N ASN A 265 -21.43 0.50 1.03
CA ASN A 265 -22.08 0.99 -0.19
C ASN A 265 -21.28 2.12 -0.86
N THR A 266 -20.47 2.84 -0.10
CA THR A 266 -19.49 3.79 -0.63
C THR A 266 -18.45 3.04 -1.45
N ASP A 267 -18.16 3.51 -2.66
CA ASP A 267 -17.17 2.86 -3.54
C ASP A 267 -15.76 3.06 -3.03
N LEU A 268 -15.29 2.13 -2.20
CA LEU A 268 -13.95 2.16 -1.61
C LEU A 268 -12.85 1.83 -2.63
N HIS A 269 -13.18 1.10 -3.70
CA HIS A 269 -12.24 0.83 -4.79
C HIS A 269 -11.88 2.09 -5.55
N ASP A 270 -12.88 2.91 -5.90
CA ASP A 270 -12.67 4.18 -6.60
C ASP A 270 -11.84 5.15 -5.74
N ILE A 271 -12.14 5.26 -4.44
CA ILE A 271 -11.38 6.07 -3.50
C ILE A 271 -9.91 5.60 -3.40
N ALA A 272 -9.69 4.30 -3.24
CA ALA A 272 -8.34 3.76 -3.13
C ALA A 272 -7.55 3.91 -4.43
N LYS A 273 -8.23 3.75 -5.58
CA LYS A 273 -7.64 3.97 -6.90
C LYS A 273 -7.25 5.44 -7.09
N ASP A 274 -8.12 6.38 -6.75
CA ASP A 274 -7.81 7.83 -6.81
C ASP A 274 -6.55 8.15 -5.98
N VAL A 275 -6.45 7.62 -4.77
CA VAL A 275 -5.25 7.79 -3.92
C VAL A 275 -3.99 7.24 -4.57
N THR A 276 -4.07 6.04 -5.14
CA THR A 276 -2.90 5.42 -5.77
C THR A 276 -2.54 6.08 -7.10
N ASP A 277 -3.52 6.51 -7.90
CA ASP A 277 -3.27 7.19 -9.16
C ASP A 277 -2.60 8.55 -8.96
N ASN A 278 -2.99 9.29 -7.94
CA ASN A 278 -2.43 10.61 -7.58
C ASN A 278 -1.10 10.53 -6.82
N HIS A 279 -0.69 9.36 -6.35
CA HIS A 279 0.64 9.21 -5.75
C HIS A 279 1.74 9.45 -6.79
N ASP A 280 2.82 10.13 -6.40
CA ASP A 280 3.93 10.44 -7.30
C ASP A 280 4.51 9.13 -7.88
N PRO A 281 4.51 8.96 -9.22
CA PRO A 281 4.99 7.75 -9.87
C PRO A 281 6.46 7.42 -9.58
N ASN A 282 7.28 8.41 -9.18
CA ASN A 282 8.66 8.17 -8.79
C ASN A 282 8.78 7.39 -7.48
N TYR A 283 7.72 7.33 -6.68
CA TYR A 283 7.72 6.65 -5.36
C TYR A 283 6.80 5.43 -5.32
N LYS A 284 6.18 5.07 -6.44
CA LYS A 284 5.50 3.77 -6.62
C LYS A 284 6.53 2.64 -6.81
N GLN A 285 6.03 1.40 -6.67
CA GLN A 285 6.82 0.19 -6.97
C GLN A 285 7.21 0.09 -8.44
#